data_f541cbe02d1de360168fca258d5f3340
#
_entry.id   f541cbe02d1de360168fca258d5f3340
#
_cell.length_a   1.000
_cell.length_b   1.000
_cell.length_c   1.000
_cell.angle_alpha   90.00
_cell.angle_beta   90.00
_cell.angle_gamma   90.00
#
_symmetry.space_group_name_H-M   'P 1'
#
loop_
_entity.id
_entity.type
_entity.pdbx_description
1 polymer ?
#
loop_
_entity_poly.entity_id
_entity_poly.type
_entity_poly.pdbx_seq_one_letter_code
_entity_poly.pdbx_strand_id
1 'polypeptide(L)'
;WITPGLIDCHSHIVYGGGRAAEFELRLEGAGYEEIARAGGGILATVVATRAADEDSLYASAKARLASLMAEGLTTIEIKSGYGLDLDTELKMLRVARRLGDSLPITLRTSFLGAHALPAEYQGRSSDYIAFVCDQVLPAIHREGLADAVDAFCETIGFSPAETERVFDAARRLGLPVKLHAEQLSDRGGAALAARHGALSADHLEYLSADGVAALAAAGTVAVLLPGAYYFLRETQLPPLDALRAANVAIAIATDSNPGSSPVTSILLMLNMACTLFRMTPEEALAGITRNAARALGLAASHGTLEAGKAADFVLWDIERPAELAYGIGANPTHRVIRGGRIV
;
A
#
# COMPACT_ATOMS: atom_id res chain seq x y z
N TRP A 1 -5.50 14.68 23.48
CA TRP A 1 -5.01 13.32 23.48
C TRP A 1 -3.69 13.20 22.71
N ILE A 2 -2.95 12.12 22.96
CA ILE A 2 -1.69 11.82 22.26
C ILE A 2 -1.75 10.39 21.72
N THR A 3 -1.27 10.22 20.47
CA THR A 3 -1.03 8.91 19.86
C THR A 3 0.37 8.85 19.29
N PRO A 4 0.93 7.66 18.98
CA PRO A 4 2.05 7.57 18.07
C PRO A 4 1.73 8.28 16.76
N GLY A 5 2.74 8.73 16.04
CA GLY A 5 2.56 9.22 14.68
C GLY A 5 1.91 8.17 13.78
N LEU A 6 0.97 8.58 12.94
CA LEU A 6 0.24 7.67 12.08
C LEU A 6 1.13 7.13 10.97
N ILE A 7 0.84 5.90 10.53
CA ILE A 7 1.61 5.16 9.55
C ILE A 7 0.70 4.63 8.46
N ASP A 8 0.98 4.99 7.22
CA ASP A 8 0.36 4.39 6.04
C ASP A 8 1.30 3.35 5.44
N CYS A 9 0.97 2.08 5.60
CA CYS A 9 1.85 0.98 5.21
C CYS A 9 1.56 0.39 3.82
N HIS A 10 0.73 1.06 3.02
CA HIS A 10 0.42 0.66 1.65
C HIS A 10 -0.13 1.85 0.86
N SER A 11 0.67 2.43 -0.01
CA SER A 11 0.23 3.50 -0.92
C SER A 11 0.99 3.51 -2.24
N HIS A 12 0.37 4.13 -3.28
CA HIS A 12 0.90 4.25 -4.64
C HIS A 12 0.85 5.71 -5.10
N ILE A 13 1.17 6.66 -4.23
CA ILE A 13 0.96 8.09 -4.50
C ILE A 13 1.85 8.69 -5.59
N VAL A 14 2.88 7.98 -6.07
CA VAL A 14 3.73 8.43 -7.20
C VAL A 14 3.17 7.89 -8.50
N TYR A 15 2.40 8.69 -9.21
CA TYR A 15 1.84 8.38 -10.53
C TYR A 15 1.53 9.66 -11.31
N GLY A 16 1.50 9.53 -12.65
CA GLY A 16 1.07 10.57 -13.57
C GLY A 16 -0.41 10.44 -13.95
N GLY A 17 -1.01 11.56 -14.36
CA GLY A 17 -2.40 11.61 -14.78
C GLY A 17 -3.42 11.48 -13.66
N GLY A 18 -4.65 11.19 -14.05
CA GLY A 18 -5.78 10.93 -13.16
C GLY A 18 -6.84 10.11 -13.87
N ARG A 19 -7.76 9.50 -13.12
CA ARG A 19 -8.78 8.59 -13.68
C ARG A 19 -10.21 9.06 -13.39
N ALA A 20 -10.40 10.37 -13.16
CA ALA A 20 -11.72 10.95 -12.90
C ALA A 20 -12.68 10.76 -14.09
N ALA A 21 -12.20 10.94 -15.33
CA ALA A 21 -13.02 10.70 -16.53
C ALA A 21 -13.44 9.22 -16.65
N GLU A 22 -12.57 8.27 -16.28
CA GLU A 22 -12.94 6.85 -16.22
C GLU A 22 -14.02 6.59 -15.17
N PHE A 23 -13.93 7.28 -14.04
CA PHE A 23 -14.95 7.19 -13.00
C PHE A 23 -16.33 7.69 -13.50
N GLU A 24 -16.38 8.80 -14.25
CA GLU A 24 -17.60 9.27 -14.89
C GLU A 24 -18.18 8.22 -15.86
N LEU A 25 -17.36 7.67 -16.76
CA LEU A 25 -17.78 6.62 -17.68
C LEU A 25 -18.39 5.40 -16.97
N ARG A 26 -17.79 4.97 -15.85
CA ARG A 26 -18.33 3.86 -15.04
C ARG A 26 -19.71 4.19 -14.46
N LEU A 27 -19.93 5.42 -14.01
CA LEU A 27 -21.23 5.86 -13.48
C LEU A 27 -22.28 6.00 -14.57
N GLU A 28 -21.88 6.30 -15.81
CA GLU A 28 -22.75 6.32 -17.00
C GLU A 28 -23.07 4.92 -17.52
N GLY A 29 -22.47 3.87 -16.93
CA GLY A 29 -22.77 2.47 -17.26
C GLY A 29 -21.80 1.82 -18.24
N ALA A 30 -20.68 2.47 -18.59
CA ALA A 30 -19.65 1.87 -19.42
C ALA A 30 -19.06 0.63 -18.74
N GLY A 31 -19.02 -0.47 -19.49
CA GLY A 31 -18.44 -1.73 -19.02
C GLY A 31 -16.91 -1.71 -19.02
N TYR A 32 -16.31 -2.68 -18.28
CA TYR A 32 -14.87 -2.81 -18.18
C TYR A 32 -14.15 -2.87 -19.55
N GLU A 33 -14.72 -3.62 -20.51
CA GLU A 33 -14.15 -3.73 -21.86
C GLU A 33 -14.22 -2.42 -22.66
N GLU A 34 -15.28 -1.65 -22.48
CA GLU A 34 -15.44 -0.35 -23.13
C GLU A 34 -14.41 0.65 -22.59
N ILE A 35 -14.24 0.69 -21.29
CA ILE A 35 -13.22 1.50 -20.61
C ILE A 35 -11.81 1.09 -21.06
N ALA A 36 -11.54 -0.23 -21.12
CA ALA A 36 -10.24 -0.72 -21.56
C ALA A 36 -9.95 -0.37 -23.03
N ARG A 37 -10.97 -0.47 -23.92
CA ARG A 37 -10.84 -0.04 -25.33
C ARG A 37 -10.65 1.47 -25.49
N ALA A 38 -11.20 2.27 -24.60
CA ALA A 38 -10.98 3.71 -24.54
C ALA A 38 -9.59 4.08 -23.96
N GLY A 39 -8.72 3.09 -23.69
CA GLY A 39 -7.39 3.30 -23.12
C GLY A 39 -7.40 3.51 -21.61
N GLY A 40 -8.47 3.13 -20.90
CA GLY A 40 -8.60 3.20 -19.45
C GLY A 40 -7.90 2.04 -18.71
N GLY A 41 -8.16 1.95 -17.42
CA GLY A 41 -7.55 0.94 -16.55
C GLY A 41 -6.13 1.31 -16.10
N ILE A 42 -5.42 0.34 -15.53
CA ILE A 42 -4.06 0.55 -15.03
C ILE A 42 -3.10 1.04 -16.13
N LEU A 43 -3.30 0.61 -17.38
CA LEU A 43 -2.43 1.00 -18.51
C LEU A 43 -2.52 2.50 -18.81
N ALA A 44 -3.67 3.16 -18.58
CA ALA A 44 -3.78 4.62 -18.69
C ALA A 44 -2.83 5.33 -17.71
N THR A 45 -2.77 4.84 -16.48
CA THR A 45 -1.84 5.36 -15.46
C THR A 45 -0.38 5.08 -15.85
N VAL A 46 -0.10 3.90 -16.40
CA VAL A 46 1.25 3.53 -16.88
C VAL A 46 1.70 4.50 -17.98
N VAL A 47 0.87 4.72 -19.00
CA VAL A 47 1.18 5.65 -20.11
C VAL A 47 1.46 7.07 -19.57
N ALA A 48 0.59 7.57 -18.70
CA ALA A 48 0.74 8.90 -18.13
C ALA A 48 1.99 9.03 -17.23
N THR A 49 2.33 7.98 -16.47
CA THR A 49 3.51 7.96 -15.59
C THR A 49 4.81 7.87 -16.39
N ARG A 50 4.82 7.09 -17.46
CA ARG A 50 5.96 7.01 -18.40
C ARG A 50 6.23 8.37 -19.05
N ALA A 51 5.17 9.06 -19.46
CA ALA A 51 5.26 10.37 -20.13
C ALA A 51 5.64 11.53 -19.20
N ALA A 52 5.34 11.43 -17.90
CA ALA A 52 5.65 12.48 -16.93
C ALA A 52 7.14 12.51 -16.57
N ASP A 53 7.70 13.71 -16.41
CA ASP A 53 9.03 13.91 -15.85
C ASP A 53 9.04 13.76 -14.32
N GLU A 54 10.24 13.68 -13.73
CA GLU A 54 10.42 13.52 -12.28
C GLU A 54 9.84 14.69 -11.48
N ASP A 55 9.95 15.93 -11.97
CA ASP A 55 9.46 17.11 -11.27
C ASP A 55 7.93 17.14 -11.23
N SER A 56 7.27 16.78 -12.31
CA SER A 56 5.83 16.65 -12.40
C SER A 56 5.29 15.54 -11.48
N LEU A 57 5.94 14.38 -11.48
CA LEU A 57 5.62 13.27 -10.57
C LEU A 57 5.82 13.67 -9.10
N TYR A 58 6.94 14.34 -8.79
CA TYR A 58 7.22 14.84 -7.46
C TYR A 58 6.18 15.85 -6.99
N ALA A 59 5.84 16.85 -7.80
CA ALA A 59 4.88 17.88 -7.43
C ALA A 59 3.48 17.30 -7.15
N SER A 60 3.02 16.39 -8.00
CA SER A 60 1.72 15.74 -7.83
C SER A 60 1.69 14.80 -6.61
N ALA A 61 2.72 14.00 -6.39
CA ALA A 61 2.83 13.11 -5.25
C ALA A 61 2.97 13.90 -3.93
N LYS A 62 3.73 15.00 -3.93
CA LYS A 62 3.85 15.92 -2.78
C LYS A 62 2.50 16.50 -2.37
N ALA A 63 1.65 16.87 -3.30
CA ALA A 63 0.32 17.39 -3.00
C ALA A 63 -0.56 16.33 -2.31
N ARG A 64 -0.52 15.06 -2.78
CA ARG A 64 -1.23 13.94 -2.15
C ARG A 64 -0.69 13.64 -0.74
N LEU A 65 0.64 13.61 -0.61
CA LEU A 65 1.31 13.37 0.67
C LEU A 65 1.03 14.46 1.69
N ALA A 66 0.95 15.73 1.27
CA ALA A 66 0.64 16.85 2.15
C ALA A 66 -0.74 16.70 2.83
N SER A 67 -1.74 16.17 2.12
CA SER A 67 -3.07 15.89 2.69
C SER A 67 -2.99 14.83 3.79
N LEU A 68 -2.24 13.76 3.57
CA LEU A 68 -2.04 12.69 4.56
C LEU A 68 -1.25 13.19 5.77
N MET A 69 -0.19 13.98 5.55
CA MET A 69 0.63 14.56 6.63
C MET A 69 -0.17 15.52 7.52
N ALA A 70 -1.10 16.28 6.94
CA ALA A 70 -1.98 17.17 7.69
C ALA A 70 -2.87 16.43 8.70
N GLU A 71 -3.11 15.14 8.50
CA GLU A 71 -3.86 14.27 9.40
C GLU A 71 -2.98 13.49 10.40
N GLY A 72 -1.72 13.89 10.57
CA GLY A 72 -0.83 13.27 11.56
C GLY A 72 0.00 12.11 11.04
N LEU A 73 0.08 11.90 9.72
CA LEU A 73 0.95 10.90 9.13
C LEU A 73 2.42 11.27 9.32
N THR A 74 3.22 10.39 9.90
CA THR A 74 4.66 10.56 10.11
C THR A 74 5.50 9.52 9.38
N THR A 75 4.88 8.44 8.91
CA THR A 75 5.55 7.36 8.17
C THR A 75 4.66 6.88 7.03
N ILE A 76 5.24 6.69 5.85
CA ILE A 76 4.52 6.19 4.67
C ILE A 76 5.34 5.16 3.91
N GLU A 77 4.67 4.16 3.34
CA GLU A 77 5.19 3.35 2.26
C GLU A 77 4.72 3.90 0.92
N ILE A 78 5.64 4.03 -0.03
CA ILE A 78 5.33 4.35 -1.42
C ILE A 78 5.80 3.20 -2.30
N LYS A 79 4.86 2.59 -3.00
CA LYS A 79 5.12 1.52 -3.98
C LYS A 79 5.31 2.13 -5.38
N SER A 80 6.21 1.56 -6.19
CA SER A 80 6.25 1.77 -7.64
C SER A 80 5.17 0.94 -8.34
N GLY A 81 5.34 0.57 -9.61
CA GLY A 81 4.44 -0.36 -10.30
C GLY A 81 3.52 0.29 -11.33
N TYR A 82 3.75 1.56 -11.66
CA TYR A 82 3.13 2.22 -12.81
C TYR A 82 4.13 2.57 -13.91
N GLY A 83 5.37 2.10 -13.80
CA GLY A 83 6.35 2.15 -14.86
C GLY A 83 6.27 0.95 -15.78
N LEU A 84 6.37 -0.23 -15.18
CA LEU A 84 6.42 -1.52 -15.83
C LEU A 84 7.55 -1.65 -16.88
N ASP A 85 8.51 -0.75 -16.79
CA ASP A 85 9.79 -0.76 -17.51
C ASP A 85 10.92 -0.31 -16.58
N LEU A 86 12.18 -0.50 -17.00
CA LEU A 86 13.33 -0.21 -16.14
C LEU A 86 13.44 1.27 -15.78
N ASP A 87 13.37 2.14 -16.76
CA ASP A 87 13.65 3.57 -16.57
C ASP A 87 12.56 4.25 -15.74
N THR A 88 11.30 3.87 -15.95
CA THR A 88 10.18 4.48 -15.25
C THR A 88 10.05 3.95 -13.82
N GLU A 89 10.32 2.66 -13.58
CA GLU A 89 10.33 2.12 -12.20
C GLU A 89 11.44 2.79 -11.36
N LEU A 90 12.65 2.97 -11.93
CA LEU A 90 13.72 3.74 -11.30
C LEU A 90 13.29 5.19 -11.02
N LYS A 91 12.68 5.86 -12.02
CA LYS A 91 12.17 7.22 -11.91
C LYS A 91 11.16 7.36 -10.77
N MET A 92 10.18 6.47 -10.68
CA MET A 92 9.18 6.47 -9.61
C MET A 92 9.80 6.34 -8.22
N LEU A 93 10.72 5.41 -8.05
CA LEU A 93 11.38 5.18 -6.76
C LEU A 93 12.32 6.32 -6.38
N ARG A 94 13.02 6.94 -7.34
CA ARG A 94 13.81 8.16 -7.10
C ARG A 94 12.93 9.33 -6.64
N VAL A 95 11.77 9.51 -7.27
CA VAL A 95 10.78 10.50 -6.84
C VAL A 95 10.28 10.22 -5.41
N ALA A 96 9.99 8.96 -5.10
CA ALA A 96 9.61 8.57 -3.74
C ALA A 96 10.73 8.88 -2.71
N ARG A 97 11.99 8.53 -3.00
CA ARG A 97 13.13 8.89 -2.12
C ARG A 97 13.26 10.40 -1.95
N ARG A 98 13.15 11.17 -3.03
CA ARG A 98 13.18 12.65 -3.01
C ARG A 98 12.10 13.25 -2.09
N LEU A 99 10.91 12.65 -2.03
CA LEU A 99 9.87 13.06 -1.07
C LEU A 99 10.33 12.85 0.37
N GLY A 100 10.90 11.70 0.69
CA GLY A 100 11.42 11.40 2.03
C GLY A 100 12.58 12.31 2.46
N ASP A 101 13.45 12.70 1.51
CA ASP A 101 14.59 13.57 1.76
C ASP A 101 14.18 15.04 1.97
N SER A 102 13.09 15.47 1.32
CA SER A 102 12.65 16.87 1.28
C SER A 102 11.53 17.21 2.26
N LEU A 103 10.85 16.23 2.84
CA LEU A 103 9.72 16.43 3.74
C LEU A 103 9.98 15.77 5.11
N PRO A 104 9.38 16.29 6.19
CA PRO A 104 9.56 15.73 7.53
C PRO A 104 8.71 14.44 7.71
N ILE A 105 9.03 13.39 6.95
CA ILE A 105 8.35 12.10 6.99
C ILE A 105 9.36 10.95 6.93
N THR A 106 9.07 9.85 7.62
CA THR A 106 9.78 8.58 7.41
C THR A 106 9.18 7.88 6.20
N LEU A 107 10.01 7.55 5.23
CA LEU A 107 9.55 6.95 3.99
C LEU A 107 10.16 5.57 3.78
N ARG A 108 9.34 4.60 3.40
CA ARG A 108 9.73 3.29 2.88
C ARG A 108 9.29 3.17 1.43
N THR A 109 10.14 2.55 0.63
CA THR A 109 9.82 2.29 -0.79
C THR A 109 9.70 0.81 -1.03
N SER A 110 8.68 0.42 -1.80
CA SER A 110 8.52 -0.95 -2.27
C SER A 110 8.53 -1.00 -3.79
N PHE A 111 9.38 -1.84 -4.33
CA PHE A 111 9.37 -2.12 -5.76
C PHE A 111 8.23 -3.07 -6.12
N LEU A 112 7.33 -2.63 -6.99
CA LEU A 112 6.15 -3.37 -7.45
C LEU A 112 6.15 -3.53 -8.98
N GLY A 113 7.26 -3.90 -9.60
CA GLY A 113 7.30 -4.15 -11.04
C GLY A 113 6.38 -5.27 -11.50
N ALA A 114 6.11 -6.25 -10.63
CA ALA A 114 5.13 -7.32 -10.89
C ALA A 114 3.71 -6.89 -10.49
N HIS A 115 3.23 -5.73 -10.99
CA HIS A 115 1.89 -5.17 -10.72
C HIS A 115 0.89 -5.53 -11.82
N ALA A 116 1.27 -5.35 -13.06
CA ALA A 116 0.47 -5.71 -14.23
C ALA A 116 1.37 -6.11 -15.40
N LEU A 117 0.80 -6.80 -16.38
CA LEU A 117 1.53 -7.13 -17.60
C LEU A 117 1.47 -5.94 -18.58
N PRO A 118 2.61 -5.31 -18.92
CA PRO A 118 2.63 -4.21 -19.87
C PRO A 118 2.30 -4.68 -21.29
N ALA A 119 1.79 -3.76 -22.11
CA ALA A 119 1.30 -4.07 -23.45
C ALA A 119 2.37 -4.75 -24.34
N GLU A 120 3.63 -4.36 -24.23
CA GLU A 120 4.76 -4.90 -24.98
C GLU A 120 5.10 -6.37 -24.64
N TYR A 121 4.58 -6.87 -23.50
CA TYR A 121 4.73 -8.27 -23.07
C TYR A 121 3.41 -9.04 -23.14
N GLN A 122 2.37 -8.52 -23.80
CA GLN A 122 1.09 -9.21 -23.90
C GLN A 122 1.26 -10.64 -24.39
N GLY A 123 0.71 -11.62 -23.62
CA GLY A 123 0.85 -13.05 -23.88
C GLY A 123 2.23 -13.66 -23.53
N ARG A 124 3.16 -12.88 -22.96
CA ARG A 124 4.51 -13.31 -22.59
C ARG A 124 4.84 -12.98 -21.12
N SER A 125 3.93 -13.34 -20.21
CA SER A 125 4.03 -13.03 -18.77
C SER A 125 5.35 -13.57 -18.17
N SER A 126 5.72 -14.80 -18.50
CA SER A 126 6.96 -15.41 -18.01
C SER A 126 8.23 -14.66 -18.45
N ASP A 127 8.24 -14.08 -19.67
CA ASP A 127 9.36 -13.28 -20.17
C ASP A 127 9.43 -11.95 -19.43
N TYR A 128 8.26 -11.34 -19.12
CA TYR A 128 8.20 -10.13 -18.33
C TYR A 128 8.74 -10.35 -16.92
N ILE A 129 8.33 -11.44 -16.26
CA ILE A 129 8.84 -11.77 -14.93
C ILE A 129 10.35 -12.07 -14.96
N ALA A 130 10.88 -12.70 -16.03
CA ALA A 130 12.31 -12.83 -16.19
C ALA A 130 12.99 -11.45 -16.30
N PHE A 131 12.45 -10.53 -17.11
CA PHE A 131 12.95 -9.16 -17.22
C PHE A 131 12.93 -8.43 -15.85
N VAL A 132 11.84 -8.52 -15.10
CA VAL A 132 11.73 -7.95 -13.75
C VAL A 132 12.81 -8.51 -12.82
N CYS A 133 12.99 -9.83 -12.78
CA CYS A 133 13.92 -10.50 -11.87
C CYS A 133 15.39 -10.30 -12.25
N ASP A 134 15.70 -10.29 -13.55
CA ASP A 134 17.09 -10.36 -14.03
C ASP A 134 17.67 -8.98 -14.40
N GLN A 135 16.82 -7.99 -14.65
CA GLN A 135 17.26 -6.67 -15.08
C GLN A 135 16.78 -5.54 -14.15
N VAL A 136 15.45 -5.44 -13.91
CA VAL A 136 14.86 -4.29 -13.20
C VAL A 136 15.22 -4.33 -11.72
N LEU A 137 14.90 -5.41 -11.04
CA LEU A 137 15.14 -5.53 -9.60
C LEU A 137 16.63 -5.41 -9.22
N PRO A 138 17.60 -6.04 -9.94
CA PRO A 138 19.01 -5.82 -9.67
C PRO A 138 19.47 -4.36 -9.89
N ALA A 139 18.88 -3.64 -10.84
CA ALA A 139 19.21 -2.23 -11.07
C ALA A 139 18.71 -1.35 -9.89
N ILE A 140 17.47 -1.58 -9.45
CA ILE A 140 16.88 -0.89 -8.30
C ILE A 140 17.67 -1.16 -7.02
N HIS A 141 18.08 -2.41 -6.80
CA HIS A 141 18.89 -2.79 -5.64
C HIS A 141 20.26 -2.09 -5.64
N ARG A 142 20.93 -2.01 -6.79
CA ARG A 142 22.23 -1.31 -6.90
C ARG A 142 22.15 0.17 -6.52
N GLU A 143 21.03 0.83 -6.82
CA GLU A 143 20.81 2.23 -6.44
C GLU A 143 20.26 2.39 -5.01
N GLY A 144 19.98 1.30 -4.29
CA GLY A 144 19.43 1.36 -2.93
C GLY A 144 18.02 1.96 -2.87
N LEU A 145 17.24 1.82 -3.96
CA LEU A 145 15.96 2.50 -4.11
C LEU A 145 14.77 1.76 -3.49
N ALA A 146 14.88 0.47 -3.16
CA ALA A 146 13.79 -0.30 -2.56
C ALA A 146 14.17 -0.82 -1.17
N ASP A 147 13.24 -0.69 -0.22
CA ASP A 147 13.32 -1.30 1.11
C ASP A 147 12.60 -2.66 1.14
N ALA A 148 11.68 -2.91 0.20
CA ALA A 148 10.96 -4.16 0.05
C ALA A 148 10.59 -4.41 -1.43
N VAL A 149 10.19 -5.64 -1.73
CA VAL A 149 9.66 -6.04 -3.04
C VAL A 149 8.23 -6.52 -2.87
N ASP A 150 7.36 -6.13 -3.77
CA ASP A 150 5.95 -6.49 -3.78
C ASP A 150 5.54 -7.07 -5.14
N ALA A 151 4.45 -7.80 -5.17
CA ALA A 151 3.86 -8.34 -6.39
C ALA A 151 2.33 -8.39 -6.26
N PHE A 152 1.63 -8.46 -7.39
CA PHE A 152 0.17 -8.65 -7.43
C PHE A 152 -0.15 -10.08 -7.87
N CYS A 153 -0.47 -10.94 -6.90
CA CYS A 153 -0.80 -12.35 -7.11
C CYS A 153 -2.32 -12.51 -7.27
N GLU A 154 -2.78 -12.40 -8.50
CA GLU A 154 -4.21 -12.45 -8.83
C GLU A 154 -4.47 -12.99 -10.24
N THR A 155 -5.76 -13.28 -10.54
CA THR A 155 -6.18 -13.75 -11.88
C THR A 155 -5.86 -12.75 -12.99
N ILE A 156 -5.93 -11.46 -12.69
CA ILE A 156 -5.60 -10.37 -13.62
C ILE A 156 -4.16 -9.86 -13.48
N GLY A 157 -3.43 -10.36 -12.49
CA GLY A 157 -2.02 -10.08 -12.21
C GLY A 157 -1.12 -11.26 -12.59
N PHE A 158 -0.35 -11.73 -11.63
CA PHE A 158 0.60 -12.80 -11.81
C PHE A 158 0.19 -14.06 -11.03
N SER A 159 0.57 -15.23 -11.56
CA SER A 159 0.34 -16.50 -10.92
C SER A 159 1.21 -16.66 -9.65
N PRO A 160 0.84 -17.56 -8.71
CA PRO A 160 1.70 -17.88 -7.57
C PRO A 160 3.11 -18.31 -7.96
N ALA A 161 3.28 -19.07 -9.05
CA ALA A 161 4.60 -19.51 -9.52
C ALA A 161 5.46 -18.34 -10.06
N GLU A 162 4.85 -17.36 -10.72
CA GLU A 162 5.53 -16.15 -11.18
C GLU A 162 5.88 -15.24 -10.00
N THR A 163 4.97 -15.08 -9.05
CA THR A 163 5.20 -14.36 -7.79
C THR A 163 6.37 -14.97 -7.00
N GLU A 164 6.43 -16.30 -6.90
CA GLU A 164 7.51 -17.01 -6.21
C GLU A 164 8.88 -16.70 -6.85
N ARG A 165 8.96 -16.61 -8.19
CA ARG A 165 10.20 -16.21 -8.88
C ARG A 165 10.65 -14.81 -8.48
N VAL A 166 9.71 -13.85 -8.36
CA VAL A 166 10.00 -12.48 -7.90
C VAL A 166 10.51 -12.49 -6.46
N PHE A 167 9.88 -13.26 -5.57
CA PHE A 167 10.29 -13.39 -4.18
C PHE A 167 11.65 -14.05 -4.02
N ASP A 168 11.95 -15.08 -4.81
CA ASP A 168 13.27 -15.69 -4.84
C ASP A 168 14.35 -14.72 -5.33
N ALA A 169 14.03 -13.86 -6.31
CA ALA A 169 14.95 -12.81 -6.74
C ALA A 169 15.17 -11.76 -5.64
N ALA A 170 14.13 -11.32 -4.96
CA ALA A 170 14.23 -10.40 -3.82
C ALA A 170 15.08 -10.98 -2.68
N ARG A 171 14.85 -12.26 -2.33
CA ARG A 171 15.60 -12.96 -1.28
C ARG A 171 17.09 -13.06 -1.60
N ARG A 172 17.48 -13.33 -2.86
CA ARG A 172 18.88 -13.33 -3.29
C ARG A 172 19.57 -11.99 -3.08
N LEU A 173 18.81 -10.89 -3.10
CA LEU A 173 19.30 -9.54 -2.86
C LEU A 173 19.15 -9.08 -1.40
N GLY A 174 18.63 -9.95 -0.51
CA GLY A 174 18.40 -9.62 0.90
C GLY A 174 17.24 -8.64 1.14
N LEU A 175 16.34 -8.49 0.17
CA LEU A 175 15.18 -7.61 0.28
C LEU A 175 13.98 -8.37 0.86
N PRO A 176 13.30 -7.84 1.89
CA PRO A 176 12.04 -8.40 2.38
C PRO A 176 10.95 -8.28 1.31
N VAL A 177 9.91 -9.09 1.45
CA VAL A 177 8.79 -9.12 0.50
C VAL A 177 7.46 -8.76 1.16
N LYS A 178 6.52 -8.30 0.34
CA LYS A 178 5.11 -8.03 0.62
C LYS A 178 4.28 -8.61 -0.52
N LEU A 179 2.96 -8.67 -0.40
CA LEU A 179 2.12 -9.21 -1.46
C LEU A 179 0.72 -8.59 -1.47
N HIS A 180 0.27 -8.08 -2.62
CA HIS A 180 -1.15 -7.94 -2.92
C HIS A 180 -1.71 -9.33 -3.20
N ALA A 181 -2.64 -9.80 -2.36
CA ALA A 181 -3.13 -11.17 -2.39
C ALA A 181 -4.62 -11.25 -2.07
N GLU A 182 -5.30 -12.24 -2.66
CA GLU A 182 -6.69 -12.59 -2.37
C GLU A 182 -7.64 -11.38 -2.40
N GLN A 183 -7.41 -10.44 -3.31
CA GLN A 183 -8.27 -9.27 -3.51
C GLN A 183 -9.54 -9.64 -4.28
N LEU A 184 -9.41 -10.45 -5.33
CA LEU A 184 -10.50 -10.80 -6.26
C LEU A 184 -10.81 -12.30 -6.25
N SER A 185 -9.87 -13.12 -5.77
CA SER A 185 -9.97 -14.58 -5.75
C SER A 185 -8.97 -15.19 -4.77
N ASP A 186 -9.25 -16.39 -4.25
CA ASP A 186 -8.28 -17.17 -3.49
C ASP A 186 -7.28 -17.85 -4.45
N ARG A 187 -6.05 -17.35 -4.46
CA ARG A 187 -4.94 -17.90 -5.25
C ARG A 187 -3.89 -18.60 -4.40
N GLY A 188 -4.05 -18.63 -3.09
CA GLY A 188 -3.05 -19.10 -2.14
C GLY A 188 -1.84 -18.15 -2.01
N GLY A 189 -1.98 -16.89 -2.42
CA GLY A 189 -0.94 -15.86 -2.37
C GLY A 189 -0.52 -15.54 -0.95
N ALA A 190 -1.47 -15.40 -0.02
CA ALA A 190 -1.16 -15.16 1.39
C ALA A 190 -0.36 -16.30 2.02
N ALA A 191 -0.67 -17.55 1.69
CA ALA A 191 0.11 -18.71 2.13
C ALA A 191 1.52 -18.73 1.48
N LEU A 192 1.64 -18.30 0.22
CA LEU A 192 2.93 -18.09 -0.45
C LEU A 192 3.74 -17.00 0.27
N ALA A 193 3.15 -15.84 0.51
CA ALA A 193 3.78 -14.74 1.23
C ALA A 193 4.29 -15.19 2.61
N ALA A 194 3.48 -15.93 3.37
CA ALA A 194 3.83 -16.47 4.66
C ALA A 194 5.04 -17.42 4.57
N ARG A 195 5.10 -18.33 3.58
CA ARG A 195 6.24 -19.22 3.36
C ARG A 195 7.56 -18.50 3.09
N HIS A 196 7.47 -17.32 2.47
CA HIS A 196 8.63 -16.45 2.21
C HIS A 196 8.94 -15.48 3.35
N GLY A 197 8.23 -15.55 4.47
CA GLY A 197 8.41 -14.64 5.62
C GLY A 197 8.09 -13.19 5.27
N ALA A 198 7.08 -12.98 4.44
CA ALA A 198 6.68 -11.65 4.01
C ALA A 198 6.32 -10.75 5.20
N LEU A 199 6.62 -9.45 5.10
CA LEU A 199 6.24 -8.46 6.09
C LEU A 199 4.72 -8.34 6.19
N SER A 200 4.01 -8.38 5.05
CA SER A 200 2.56 -8.34 4.99
C SER A 200 2.01 -9.07 3.77
N ALA A 201 0.70 -9.41 3.86
CA ALA A 201 -0.17 -9.73 2.76
C ALA A 201 -1.35 -8.75 2.81
N ASP A 202 -1.65 -8.13 1.68
CA ASP A 202 -2.45 -6.93 1.60
C ASP A 202 -3.72 -7.22 0.77
N HIS A 203 -4.86 -6.57 1.06
CA HIS A 203 -6.25 -6.79 0.59
C HIS A 203 -6.99 -7.88 1.37
N LEU A 204 -6.91 -9.15 0.95
CA LEU A 204 -7.36 -10.34 1.69
C LEU A 204 -8.88 -10.56 1.75
N GLU A 205 -9.66 -9.96 0.85
CA GLU A 205 -11.11 -10.14 0.78
C GLU A 205 -11.51 -11.62 0.62
N TYR A 206 -10.73 -12.38 -0.15
CA TYR A 206 -10.96 -13.80 -0.46
C TYR A 206 -10.02 -14.75 0.30
N LEU A 207 -9.44 -14.30 1.41
CA LEU A 207 -8.50 -15.09 2.20
C LEU A 207 -9.17 -16.35 2.79
N SER A 208 -8.61 -17.52 2.49
CA SER A 208 -9.07 -18.81 3.02
C SER A 208 -8.59 -19.07 4.46
N ALA A 209 -9.18 -20.05 5.11
CA ALA A 209 -8.77 -20.51 6.45
C ALA A 209 -7.31 -20.97 6.49
N ASP A 210 -6.84 -21.62 5.43
CA ASP A 210 -5.44 -22.05 5.31
C ASP A 210 -4.50 -20.84 5.19
N GLY A 211 -4.93 -19.80 4.47
CA GLY A 211 -4.22 -18.53 4.39
C GLY A 211 -4.11 -17.84 5.75
N VAL A 212 -5.21 -17.79 6.52
CA VAL A 212 -5.21 -17.25 7.89
C VAL A 212 -4.22 -18.01 8.77
N ALA A 213 -4.25 -19.35 8.74
CA ALA A 213 -3.35 -20.19 9.53
C ALA A 213 -1.87 -19.96 9.14
N ALA A 214 -1.60 -19.81 7.85
CA ALA A 214 -0.24 -19.54 7.36
C ALA A 214 0.26 -18.16 7.82
N LEU A 215 -0.55 -17.10 7.71
CA LEU A 215 -0.19 -15.74 8.19
C LEU A 215 0.09 -15.76 9.70
N ALA A 216 -0.76 -16.42 10.50
CA ALA A 216 -0.58 -16.56 11.95
C ALA A 216 0.75 -17.25 12.29
N ALA A 217 1.04 -18.37 11.64
CA ALA A 217 2.25 -19.15 11.89
C ALA A 217 3.54 -18.38 11.52
N ALA A 218 3.52 -17.60 10.46
CA ALA A 218 4.66 -16.81 9.99
C ALA A 218 4.81 -15.46 10.72
N GLY A 219 3.77 -14.97 11.40
CA GLY A 219 3.73 -13.61 11.95
C GLY A 219 3.63 -12.51 10.88
N THR A 220 3.20 -12.88 9.67
CA THR A 220 2.94 -11.95 8.56
C THR A 220 1.72 -11.09 8.90
N VAL A 221 1.82 -9.78 8.65
CA VAL A 221 0.73 -8.83 8.96
C VAL A 221 -0.34 -8.90 7.86
N ALA A 222 -1.60 -8.92 8.25
CA ALA A 222 -2.74 -8.73 7.35
C ALA A 222 -3.01 -7.23 7.18
N VAL A 223 -2.85 -6.67 5.98
CA VAL A 223 -3.14 -5.26 5.69
C VAL A 223 -4.47 -5.15 4.96
N LEU A 224 -5.45 -4.53 5.59
CA LEU A 224 -6.78 -4.32 5.02
C LEU A 224 -6.90 -2.92 4.43
N LEU A 225 -7.60 -2.81 3.30
CA LEU A 225 -7.64 -1.62 2.46
C LEU A 225 -9.09 -1.13 2.27
N PRO A 226 -9.68 -0.51 3.31
CA PRO A 226 -11.11 -0.17 3.29
C PRO A 226 -11.46 0.87 2.22
N GLY A 227 -10.52 1.70 1.78
CA GLY A 227 -10.71 2.65 0.69
C GLY A 227 -10.95 1.97 -0.65
N ALA A 228 -10.15 0.95 -0.97
CA ALA A 228 -10.31 0.14 -2.18
C ALA A 228 -11.63 -0.65 -2.15
N TYR A 229 -11.90 -1.32 -1.04
CA TYR A 229 -13.17 -2.03 -0.82
C TYR A 229 -14.39 -1.14 -1.11
N TYR A 230 -14.42 0.07 -0.55
CA TYR A 230 -15.49 1.04 -0.76
C TYR A 230 -15.59 1.50 -2.21
N PHE A 231 -14.47 1.96 -2.78
CA PHE A 231 -14.47 2.57 -4.11
C PHE A 231 -14.80 1.59 -5.22
N LEU A 232 -14.36 0.34 -5.09
CA LEU A 232 -14.67 -0.76 -6.01
C LEU A 232 -16.06 -1.35 -5.76
N ARG A 233 -16.74 -0.94 -4.68
CA ARG A 233 -18.06 -1.48 -4.27
C ARG A 233 -18.00 -2.99 -4.03
N GLU A 234 -16.91 -3.45 -3.43
CA GLU A 234 -16.74 -4.85 -3.08
C GLU A 234 -17.81 -5.33 -2.11
N THR A 235 -18.13 -6.60 -2.16
CA THR A 235 -19.15 -7.23 -1.30
C THR A 235 -18.59 -8.35 -0.44
N GLN A 236 -17.47 -8.93 -0.84
CA GLN A 236 -16.75 -9.94 -0.07
C GLN A 236 -15.88 -9.26 0.99
N LEU A 237 -16.17 -9.53 2.25
CA LEU A 237 -15.38 -8.98 3.37
C LEU A 237 -14.15 -9.83 3.67
N PRO A 238 -13.02 -9.23 4.04
CA PRO A 238 -11.92 -9.96 4.65
C PRO A 238 -12.39 -10.75 5.88
N PRO A 239 -11.85 -11.95 6.16
CA PRO A 239 -12.31 -12.82 7.25
C PRO A 239 -11.81 -12.34 8.62
N LEU A 240 -12.28 -11.17 9.06
CA LEU A 240 -11.78 -10.46 10.23
C LEU A 240 -11.87 -11.29 11.52
N ASP A 241 -12.96 -12.03 11.72
CA ASP A 241 -13.15 -12.84 12.91
C ASP A 241 -12.15 -14.02 12.96
N ALA A 242 -11.83 -14.60 11.80
CA ALA A 242 -10.81 -15.64 11.72
C ALA A 242 -9.40 -15.08 11.97
N LEU A 243 -9.09 -13.89 11.43
CA LEU A 243 -7.82 -13.20 11.68
C LEU A 243 -7.65 -12.87 13.18
N ARG A 244 -8.72 -12.38 13.84
CA ARG A 244 -8.74 -12.13 15.30
C ARG A 244 -8.52 -13.41 16.09
N ALA A 245 -9.29 -14.47 15.79
CA ALA A 245 -9.19 -15.75 16.48
C ALA A 245 -7.80 -16.38 16.37
N ALA A 246 -7.12 -16.17 15.24
CA ALA A 246 -5.76 -16.63 14.99
C ALA A 246 -4.67 -15.67 15.51
N ASN A 247 -5.04 -14.55 16.15
CA ASN A 247 -4.13 -13.51 16.62
C ASN A 247 -3.20 -12.94 15.51
N VAL A 248 -3.67 -12.89 14.28
CA VAL A 248 -2.94 -12.22 13.20
C VAL A 248 -2.96 -10.71 13.45
N ALA A 249 -1.81 -10.05 13.35
CA ALA A 249 -1.76 -8.61 13.43
C ALA A 249 -2.44 -7.99 12.20
N ILE A 250 -3.42 -7.11 12.43
CA ILE A 250 -4.18 -6.46 11.37
C ILE A 250 -3.75 -4.99 11.28
N ALA A 251 -3.24 -4.59 10.12
CA ALA A 251 -2.98 -3.20 9.78
C ALA A 251 -4.05 -2.67 8.82
N ILE A 252 -4.13 -1.35 8.73
CA ILE A 252 -5.00 -0.63 7.81
C ILE A 252 -4.16 0.39 7.07
N ALA A 253 -4.44 0.57 5.78
CA ALA A 253 -3.73 1.52 4.94
C ALA A 253 -4.68 2.16 3.91
N THR A 254 -4.20 3.21 3.24
CA THR A 254 -5.01 3.96 2.28
C THR A 254 -5.16 3.25 0.94
N ASP A 255 -4.18 2.49 0.53
CA ASP A 255 -4.04 2.05 -0.87
C ASP A 255 -4.15 3.24 -1.85
N SER A 256 -3.67 4.42 -1.44
CA SER A 256 -3.87 5.65 -2.21
C SER A 256 -3.34 5.52 -3.63
N ASN A 257 -4.24 5.38 -4.58
CA ASN A 257 -3.95 5.16 -6.01
C ASN A 257 -5.09 5.73 -6.89
N PRO A 258 -4.86 5.99 -8.18
CA PRO A 258 -5.87 6.65 -9.02
C PRO A 258 -7.00 5.72 -9.46
N GLY A 259 -6.83 4.39 -9.36
CA GLY A 259 -7.73 3.41 -9.96
C GLY A 259 -8.78 2.83 -9.04
N SER A 260 -8.35 2.37 -7.88
CA SER A 260 -9.16 1.62 -6.92
C SER A 260 -9.33 2.31 -5.57
N SER A 261 -8.49 3.31 -5.25
CA SER A 261 -8.57 4.01 -3.96
C SER A 261 -8.04 5.45 -4.08
N PRO A 262 -8.76 6.37 -4.73
CA PRO A 262 -8.34 7.76 -4.87
C PRO A 262 -8.53 8.54 -3.56
N VAL A 263 -7.94 8.02 -2.47
CA VAL A 263 -8.09 8.51 -1.09
C VAL A 263 -6.77 9.13 -0.63
N THR A 264 -6.85 10.30 0.00
CA THR A 264 -5.72 11.00 0.62
C THR A 264 -6.01 11.38 2.07
N SER A 265 -6.73 10.49 2.79
CA SER A 265 -7.10 10.66 4.20
C SER A 265 -6.87 9.36 4.96
N ILE A 266 -5.96 9.38 5.93
CA ILE A 266 -5.71 8.24 6.81
C ILE A 266 -6.78 8.15 7.91
N LEU A 267 -7.35 9.27 8.35
CA LEU A 267 -8.44 9.28 9.33
C LEU A 267 -9.73 8.69 8.76
N LEU A 268 -10.00 8.91 7.48
CA LEU A 268 -11.13 8.27 6.80
C LEU A 268 -10.98 6.75 6.79
N MET A 269 -9.76 6.22 6.71
CA MET A 269 -9.51 4.77 6.78
C MET A 269 -9.90 4.20 8.13
N LEU A 270 -9.70 4.92 9.24
CA LEU A 270 -10.19 4.51 10.56
C LEU A 270 -11.72 4.37 10.58
N ASN A 271 -12.42 5.38 10.05
CA ASN A 271 -13.88 5.35 9.98
C ASN A 271 -14.38 4.19 9.12
N MET A 272 -13.83 4.02 7.92
CA MET A 272 -14.21 2.95 7.01
C MET A 272 -13.91 1.56 7.59
N ALA A 273 -12.78 1.36 8.26
CA ALA A 273 -12.47 0.11 8.94
C ALA A 273 -13.48 -0.22 10.05
N CYS A 274 -13.91 0.78 10.80
CA CYS A 274 -14.93 0.59 11.84
C CYS A 274 -16.32 0.32 11.23
N THR A 275 -16.72 1.08 10.20
CA THR A 275 -18.07 1.01 9.64
C THR A 275 -18.26 -0.15 8.65
N LEU A 276 -17.28 -0.43 7.79
CA LEU A 276 -17.36 -1.48 6.77
C LEU A 276 -16.89 -2.83 7.32
N PHE A 277 -15.76 -2.87 8.04
CA PHE A 277 -15.15 -4.11 8.53
C PHE A 277 -15.49 -4.42 9.99
N ARG A 278 -16.24 -3.55 10.67
CA ARG A 278 -16.63 -3.71 12.09
C ARG A 278 -15.42 -3.87 13.03
N MET A 279 -14.33 -3.17 12.74
CA MET A 279 -13.22 -3.04 13.67
C MET A 279 -13.62 -2.10 14.82
N THR A 280 -13.10 -2.35 16.00
CA THR A 280 -13.20 -1.36 17.08
C THR A 280 -12.28 -0.17 16.79
N PRO A 281 -12.57 1.04 17.32
CA PRO A 281 -11.66 2.18 17.17
C PRO A 281 -10.24 1.90 17.66
N GLU A 282 -10.08 1.06 18.69
CA GLU A 282 -8.77 0.65 19.21
C GLU A 282 -8.04 -0.25 18.22
N GLU A 283 -8.71 -1.23 17.61
CA GLU A 283 -8.12 -2.09 16.56
C GLU A 283 -7.71 -1.26 15.34
N ALA A 284 -8.58 -0.34 14.90
CA ALA A 284 -8.31 0.54 13.77
C ALA A 284 -7.11 1.46 14.05
N LEU A 285 -7.03 2.08 15.23
CA LEU A 285 -5.88 2.89 15.62
C LEU A 285 -4.59 2.07 15.73
N ALA A 286 -4.65 0.86 16.29
CA ALA A 286 -3.53 -0.07 16.27
C ALA A 286 -3.11 -0.44 14.85
N GLY A 287 -4.10 -0.52 13.93
CA GLY A 287 -3.91 -0.83 12.51
C GLY A 287 -3.08 0.21 11.78
N ILE A 288 -3.23 1.50 12.09
CA ILE A 288 -2.46 2.60 11.47
C ILE A 288 -1.28 3.09 12.34
N THR A 289 -0.91 2.33 13.37
CA THR A 289 0.24 2.63 14.23
C THR A 289 1.13 1.40 14.40
N ARG A 290 1.02 0.64 15.51
CA ARG A 290 1.92 -0.47 15.83
C ARG A 290 1.91 -1.60 14.79
N ASN A 291 0.74 -1.93 14.23
CA ASN A 291 0.63 -3.02 13.26
C ASN A 291 1.13 -2.57 11.87
N ALA A 292 0.85 -1.32 11.47
CA ALA A 292 1.44 -0.73 10.26
C ALA A 292 2.97 -0.65 10.34
N ALA A 293 3.53 -0.31 11.52
CA ALA A 293 4.97 -0.34 11.74
C ALA A 293 5.55 -1.75 11.55
N ARG A 294 4.83 -2.81 12.00
CA ARG A 294 5.24 -4.21 11.76
C ARG A 294 5.21 -4.55 10.28
N ALA A 295 4.15 -4.15 9.55
CA ALA A 295 4.01 -4.35 8.11
C ALA A 295 5.11 -3.67 7.27
N LEU A 296 5.84 -2.70 7.85
CA LEU A 296 6.98 -2.02 7.23
C LEU A 296 8.35 -2.49 7.78
N GLY A 297 8.39 -3.46 8.69
CA GLY A 297 9.63 -3.88 9.35
C GLY A 297 10.19 -2.82 10.32
N LEU A 298 9.37 -1.87 10.78
CA LEU A 298 9.74 -0.74 11.63
C LEU A 298 9.32 -0.89 13.11
N ALA A 299 8.81 -2.05 13.52
CA ALA A 299 8.27 -2.26 14.88
C ALA A 299 9.27 -1.95 16.00
N ALA A 300 10.58 -2.13 15.76
CA ALA A 300 11.62 -1.82 16.72
C ALA A 300 11.83 -0.32 16.96
N SER A 301 11.41 0.52 15.99
CA SER A 301 11.72 1.96 16.00
C SER A 301 10.50 2.88 15.91
N HIS A 302 9.33 2.40 15.48
CA HIS A 302 8.12 3.21 15.24
C HIS A 302 6.86 2.51 15.75
N GLY A 303 5.74 3.22 15.72
CA GLY A 303 4.39 2.68 15.92
C GLY A 303 3.89 2.65 17.36
N THR A 304 4.74 2.93 18.34
CA THR A 304 4.37 3.02 19.76
C THR A 304 5.16 4.15 20.45
N LEU A 305 4.62 4.65 21.56
CA LEU A 305 5.30 5.65 22.41
C LEU A 305 6.09 4.94 23.51
N GLU A 306 7.31 4.53 23.17
CA GLU A 306 8.22 3.82 24.06
C GLU A 306 9.62 4.46 24.04
N ALA A 307 10.32 4.40 25.15
CA ALA A 307 11.70 4.87 25.22
C ALA A 307 12.60 4.10 24.25
N GLY A 308 13.40 4.83 23.48
CA GLY A 308 14.30 4.26 22.46
C GLY A 308 13.72 4.22 21.06
N LYS A 309 12.42 4.49 20.87
CA LYS A 309 11.79 4.62 19.55
C LYS A 309 11.81 6.07 19.05
N ALA A 310 11.48 6.26 17.78
CA ALA A 310 11.34 7.57 17.16
C ALA A 310 10.31 8.42 17.93
N ALA A 311 10.68 9.66 18.21
CA ALA A 311 9.79 10.61 18.87
C ALA A 311 8.77 11.20 17.87
N ASP A 312 7.98 10.33 17.27
CA ASP A 312 6.94 10.62 16.32
C ASP A 312 5.58 10.45 16.99
N PHE A 313 4.85 11.55 17.17
CA PHE A 313 3.54 11.51 17.82
C PHE A 313 2.64 12.67 17.38
N VAL A 314 1.34 12.49 17.59
CA VAL A 314 0.33 13.50 17.27
C VAL A 314 -0.43 13.90 18.53
N LEU A 315 -0.62 15.20 18.70
CA LEU A 315 -1.52 15.77 19.68
C LEU A 315 -2.87 16.05 18.98
N TRP A 316 -3.95 15.65 19.64
CA TRP A 316 -5.31 15.72 19.10
C TRP A 316 -6.23 16.59 19.95
N ASP A 317 -7.07 17.36 19.32
CA ASP A 317 -8.17 18.13 19.96
C ASP A 317 -9.43 17.25 20.02
N ILE A 318 -9.41 16.22 20.85
CA ILE A 318 -10.50 15.26 21.08
C ILE A 318 -10.66 14.95 22.56
N GLU A 319 -11.86 14.52 22.97
CA GLU A 319 -12.15 14.09 24.32
C GLU A 319 -11.89 12.59 24.56
N ARG A 320 -11.97 11.78 23.50
CA ARG A 320 -11.72 10.33 23.54
C ARG A 320 -11.13 9.79 22.22
N PRO A 321 -10.30 8.75 22.24
CA PRO A 321 -9.67 8.20 21.03
C PRO A 321 -10.65 7.77 19.94
N ALA A 322 -11.84 7.31 20.29
CA ALA A 322 -12.86 6.87 19.34
C ALA A 322 -13.31 7.97 18.37
N GLU A 323 -13.13 9.25 18.72
CA GLU A 323 -13.50 10.37 17.85
C GLU A 323 -12.66 10.43 16.56
N LEU A 324 -11.43 9.89 16.58
CA LEU A 324 -10.61 9.77 15.39
C LEU A 324 -11.24 8.86 14.32
N ALA A 325 -11.99 7.85 14.75
CA ALA A 325 -12.70 6.94 13.84
C ALA A 325 -14.16 7.36 13.61
N TYR A 326 -14.73 8.18 14.49
CA TYR A 326 -16.14 8.59 14.41
C TYR A 326 -16.37 9.73 13.42
N GLY A 327 -15.50 10.74 13.40
CA GLY A 327 -15.67 11.95 12.60
C GLY A 327 -15.33 11.75 11.13
N ILE A 328 -16.33 11.83 10.24
CA ILE A 328 -16.11 11.76 8.79
C ILE A 328 -15.75 13.15 8.27
N GLY A 329 -14.58 13.29 7.67
CA GLY A 329 -14.11 14.57 7.10
C GLY A 329 -13.63 15.59 8.11
N ALA A 330 -13.64 15.26 9.43
CA ALA A 330 -13.03 16.08 10.46
C ALA A 330 -11.52 15.81 10.54
N ASN A 331 -10.74 16.85 10.77
CA ASN A 331 -9.34 16.72 11.09
C ASN A 331 -9.06 17.39 12.45
N PRO A 332 -9.05 16.63 13.55
CA PRO A 332 -8.79 17.15 14.89
C PRO A 332 -7.30 17.22 15.24
N THR A 333 -6.40 17.22 14.26
CA THR A 333 -4.97 17.32 14.49
C THR A 333 -4.63 18.68 15.13
N HIS A 334 -4.12 18.67 16.33
CA HIS A 334 -3.63 19.87 17.00
C HIS A 334 -2.18 20.16 16.62
N ARG A 335 -1.30 19.16 16.75
CA ARG A 335 0.12 19.25 16.37
C ARG A 335 0.67 17.90 15.98
N VAL A 336 1.55 17.91 14.99
CA VAL A 336 2.36 16.73 14.62
C VAL A 336 3.79 16.94 15.06
N ILE A 337 4.35 15.94 15.72
CA ILE A 337 5.74 15.92 16.14
C ILE A 337 6.44 14.77 15.43
N ARG A 338 7.55 15.07 14.75
CA ARG A 338 8.39 14.08 14.09
C ARG A 338 9.84 14.23 14.52
N GLY A 339 10.45 13.14 14.99
CA GLY A 339 11.82 13.15 15.51
C GLY A 339 12.01 14.15 16.65
N GLY A 340 10.95 14.39 17.45
CA GLY A 340 10.96 15.34 18.56
C GLY A 340 10.79 16.81 18.14
N ARG A 341 10.47 17.11 16.89
CA ARG A 341 10.24 18.47 16.38
C ARG A 341 8.84 18.64 15.88
N ILE A 342 8.23 19.81 16.11
CA ILE A 342 6.94 20.19 15.53
C ILE A 342 7.12 20.36 14.02
N VAL A 343 6.23 19.79 13.23
CA VAL A 343 6.22 19.86 11.77
C VAL A 343 4.88 20.38 11.25
#